data_8f99b72a6fd91cd094aa3620e48da1cb
#
_entry.id   8f99b72a6fd91cd094aa3620e48da1cb
#
_cell.length_a   1.000
_cell.length_b   1.000
_cell.length_c   1.000
_cell.angle_alpha   90.00
_cell.angle_beta   90.00
_cell.angle_gamma   90.00
#
_symmetry.space_group_name_H-M   'P 1'
#
loop_
_entity.id
_entity.type
_entity.pdbx_description
1 polymer ?
#
loop_
_entity_poly.entity_id
_entity_poly.type
_entity_poly.pdbx_seq_one_letter_code
_entity_poly.pdbx_strand_id
1 'polypeptide(L)'
;MKTILITGIGGLTPRSIAKVVKKNHPDYRLIGCDIEKKAVGFFMAGLLDEYYICPRCTSPDYFLWVEELVKTEHIDYAFVQPEAEIVEWGAYYEKHKKFPCPVFMGNKFFSESLRNKSIMAELL
;
A
#
# COMPACT_ATOMS: atom_id res chain seq x y z
N MET A 1 10.28 13.94 3.92
CA MET A 1 9.74 12.69 4.48
C MET A 1 8.57 12.22 3.63
N LYS A 2 8.54 10.93 3.30
CA LYS A 2 7.44 10.34 2.54
C LYS A 2 6.54 9.53 3.46
N THR A 3 5.26 9.45 3.13
CA THR A 3 4.30 8.58 3.80
C THR A 3 3.89 7.48 2.85
N ILE A 4 4.08 6.24 3.27
CA ILE A 4 3.90 5.05 2.44
C ILE A 4 2.78 4.19 3.05
N LEU A 5 1.80 3.82 2.22
CA LEU A 5 0.77 2.86 2.61
C LEU A 5 1.16 1.47 2.10
N ILE A 6 1.09 0.48 2.96
CA ILE A 6 1.37 -0.91 2.58
C ILE A 6 0.15 -1.74 2.93
N THR A 7 -0.50 -2.30 1.91
CA THR A 7 -1.70 -3.10 2.12
C THR A 7 -1.36 -4.56 2.38
N GLY A 8 -2.27 -5.29 3.01
CA GLY A 8 -2.09 -6.71 3.29
C GLY A 8 -0.91 -6.99 4.21
N ILE A 9 -0.71 -6.15 5.21
CA ILE A 9 0.48 -6.18 6.07
C ILE A 9 0.64 -7.47 6.86
N GLY A 10 -0.40 -8.30 6.93
CA GLY A 10 -0.30 -9.63 7.51
C GLY A 10 0.48 -10.61 6.64
N GLY A 11 0.68 -10.30 5.36
CA GLY A 11 1.43 -11.15 4.43
C GLY A 11 2.94 -10.98 4.56
N LEU A 12 3.67 -12.00 4.13
CA LEU A 12 5.14 -11.99 4.22
C LEU A 12 5.77 -10.92 3.33
N THR A 13 5.35 -10.83 2.07
CA THR A 13 5.92 -9.86 1.12
C THR A 13 5.70 -8.42 1.55
N PRO A 14 4.49 -7.99 1.93
CA PRO A 14 4.30 -6.63 2.43
C PRO A 14 5.16 -6.31 3.66
N ARG A 15 5.30 -7.25 4.59
CA ARG A 15 6.16 -7.05 5.77
C ARG A 15 7.62 -6.90 5.38
N SER A 16 8.07 -7.67 4.40
CA SER A 16 9.44 -7.57 3.90
C SER A 16 9.71 -6.22 3.25
N ILE A 17 8.75 -5.73 2.45
CA ILE A 17 8.83 -4.39 1.85
C ILE A 17 8.92 -3.32 2.95
N ALA A 18 8.07 -3.42 3.96
CA ALA A 18 8.08 -2.47 5.07
C ALA A 18 9.43 -2.42 5.77
N LYS A 19 10.02 -3.58 6.03
CA LYS A 19 11.34 -3.67 6.67
C LYS A 19 12.43 -3.01 5.84
N VAL A 20 12.45 -3.26 4.52
CA VAL A 20 13.45 -2.67 3.63
C VAL A 20 13.30 -1.16 3.55
N VAL A 21 12.08 -0.68 3.38
CA VAL A 21 11.81 0.77 3.32
C VAL A 21 12.24 1.43 4.63
N LYS A 22 11.88 0.85 5.78
CA LYS A 22 12.22 1.43 7.08
C LYS A 22 13.73 1.45 7.31
N LYS A 23 14.42 0.42 6.86
CA LYS A 23 15.89 0.33 6.97
C LYS A 23 16.57 1.41 6.14
N ASN A 24 16.12 1.60 4.90
CA ASN A 24 16.75 2.53 3.98
C ASN A 24 16.29 3.98 4.18
N HIS A 25 15.09 4.17 4.71
CA HIS A 25 14.48 5.48 4.91
C HIS A 25 13.83 5.54 6.30
N PRO A 26 14.63 5.59 7.38
CA PRO A 26 14.07 5.56 8.73
C PRO A 26 13.18 6.75 9.07
N ASP A 27 13.28 7.84 8.31
CA ASP A 27 12.44 9.02 8.47
C ASP A 27 11.09 8.90 7.76
N TYR A 28 10.88 7.89 6.91
CA TYR A 28 9.62 7.71 6.22
C TYR A 28 8.56 7.19 7.19
N ARG A 29 7.34 7.69 7.01
CA ARG A 29 6.20 7.25 7.81
C ARG A 29 5.53 6.08 7.09
N LEU A 30 5.43 4.94 7.77
CA LEU A 30 4.82 3.73 7.21
C LEU A 30 3.46 3.48 7.84
N ILE A 31 2.44 3.34 7.00
CA ILE A 31 1.08 3.02 7.40
C ILE A 31 0.74 1.65 6.82
N GLY A 32 0.33 0.72 7.68
CA GLY A 32 -0.09 -0.59 7.23
C GLY A 32 -1.60 -0.75 7.32
N CYS A 33 -2.17 -1.56 6.44
CA CYS A 33 -3.57 -1.93 6.57
C CYS A 33 -3.78 -3.41 6.21
N ASP A 34 -4.85 -3.97 6.76
CA ASP A 34 -5.25 -5.35 6.51
C ASP A 34 -6.71 -5.48 6.89
N ILE A 35 -7.40 -6.44 6.29
CA ILE A 35 -8.79 -6.74 6.66
C ILE A 35 -8.85 -7.54 7.97
N GLU A 36 -7.75 -8.17 8.36
CA GLU A 36 -7.67 -9.01 9.55
C GLU A 36 -7.09 -8.23 10.72
N LYS A 37 -7.89 -8.05 11.78
CA LYS A 37 -7.46 -7.28 12.95
C LYS A 37 -6.28 -7.90 13.69
N LYS A 38 -6.00 -9.19 13.47
CA LYS A 38 -4.87 -9.89 14.08
C LYS A 38 -3.70 -10.05 13.13
N ALA A 39 -3.64 -9.24 12.08
CA ALA A 39 -2.56 -9.30 11.12
C ALA A 39 -1.20 -9.15 11.82
N VAL A 40 -0.27 -10.02 11.50
CA VAL A 40 1.04 -10.09 12.17
C VAL A 40 1.77 -8.75 12.11
N GLY A 41 1.69 -8.06 10.98
CA GLY A 41 2.38 -6.79 10.80
C GLY A 41 1.98 -5.71 11.81
N PHE A 42 0.76 -5.76 12.33
CA PHE A 42 0.29 -4.79 13.33
C PHE A 42 1.04 -4.93 14.66
N PHE A 43 1.55 -6.12 14.95
CA PHE A 43 2.16 -6.45 16.23
C PHE A 43 3.70 -6.45 16.17
N MET A 44 4.28 -6.08 15.04
CA MET A 44 5.74 -6.02 14.90
C MET A 44 6.23 -4.64 15.35
N ALA A 45 6.83 -4.61 16.53
CA ALA A 45 7.30 -3.36 17.13
C ALA A 45 8.28 -2.63 16.21
N GLY A 46 8.04 -1.34 16.01
CA GLY A 46 8.91 -0.48 15.21
C GLY A 46 8.77 -0.64 13.70
N LEU A 47 7.86 -1.50 13.23
CA LEU A 47 7.67 -1.69 11.80
C LEU A 47 6.79 -0.60 11.19
N LEU A 48 5.67 -0.31 11.82
CA LEU A 48 4.68 0.64 11.32
C LEU A 48 4.55 1.82 12.27
N ASP A 49 4.37 2.99 11.71
CA ASP A 49 4.07 4.21 12.48
C ASP A 49 2.57 4.30 12.79
N GLU A 50 1.74 3.75 11.91
CA GLU A 50 0.30 3.71 12.09
C GLU A 50 -0.27 2.48 11.38
N TYR A 51 -1.43 2.00 11.81
CA TYR A 51 -2.10 0.89 11.13
C TYR A 51 -3.60 1.04 11.17
N TYR A 52 -4.27 0.44 10.20
CA TYR A 52 -5.73 0.48 10.07
C TYR A 52 -6.27 -0.86 9.63
N ILE A 53 -7.47 -1.18 10.10
CA ILE A 53 -8.23 -2.32 9.60
C ILE A 53 -9.08 -1.78 8.46
N CYS A 54 -8.85 -2.29 7.25
CA CYS A 54 -9.51 -1.78 6.06
C CYS A 54 -10.75 -2.61 5.69
N PRO A 55 -11.69 -2.01 4.96
CA PRO A 55 -12.78 -2.79 4.37
C PRO A 55 -12.24 -3.81 3.37
N ARG A 56 -13.02 -4.84 3.07
CA ARG A 56 -12.67 -5.75 1.99
C ARG A 56 -12.68 -4.99 0.67
N CYS A 57 -11.75 -5.33 -0.23
CA CYS A 57 -11.62 -4.60 -1.50
C CYS A 57 -12.83 -4.76 -2.41
N THR A 58 -13.66 -5.78 -2.19
CA THR A 58 -14.92 -5.98 -2.91
C THR A 58 -16.08 -5.18 -2.32
N SER A 59 -15.90 -4.57 -1.17
CA SER A 59 -16.90 -3.71 -0.55
C SER A 59 -17.06 -2.41 -1.33
N PRO A 60 -18.29 -1.89 -1.50
CA PRO A 60 -18.49 -0.59 -2.15
C PRO A 60 -17.82 0.56 -1.39
N ASP A 61 -17.49 0.37 -0.12
CA ASP A 61 -16.86 1.41 0.70
C ASP A 61 -15.33 1.43 0.60
N TYR A 62 -14.73 0.43 -0.05
CA TYR A 62 -13.27 0.27 -0.04
C TYR A 62 -12.54 1.50 -0.59
N PHE A 63 -12.88 1.94 -1.80
CA PHE A 63 -12.17 3.07 -2.41
C PHE A 63 -12.54 4.41 -1.79
N LEU A 64 -13.73 4.56 -1.24
CA LEU A 64 -14.05 5.74 -0.43
C LEU A 64 -13.13 5.81 0.78
N TRP A 65 -12.90 4.66 1.42
CA TRP A 65 -11.98 4.55 2.55
C TRP A 65 -10.53 4.85 2.12
N VAL A 66 -10.08 4.28 1.00
CA VAL A 66 -8.73 4.52 0.47
C VAL A 66 -8.53 5.99 0.15
N GLU A 67 -9.46 6.60 -0.58
CA GLU A 67 -9.37 8.01 -0.95
C GLU A 67 -9.31 8.91 0.27
N GLU A 68 -10.12 8.63 1.27
CA GLU A 68 -10.12 9.39 2.52
C GLU A 68 -8.80 9.23 3.26
N LEU A 69 -8.27 8.01 3.32
CA LEU A 69 -6.99 7.75 3.98
C LEU A 69 -5.83 8.47 3.27
N VAL A 70 -5.81 8.41 1.94
CA VAL A 70 -4.79 9.12 1.15
C VAL A 70 -4.81 10.60 1.46
N LYS A 71 -5.99 11.17 1.57
CA LYS A 71 -6.17 12.59 1.83
C LYS A 71 -5.77 12.97 3.26
N THR A 72 -6.28 12.25 4.25
CA THR A 72 -6.08 12.61 5.67
C THR A 72 -4.66 12.32 6.14
N GLU A 73 -4.04 11.26 5.64
CA GLU A 73 -2.69 10.86 6.04
C GLU A 73 -1.62 11.38 5.08
N HIS A 74 -2.00 12.08 4.02
CA HIS A 74 -1.08 12.62 3.01
C HIS A 74 -0.18 11.54 2.43
N ILE A 75 -0.78 10.43 1.99
CA ILE A 75 -0.03 9.29 1.46
C ILE A 75 0.61 9.66 0.13
N ASP A 76 1.92 9.44 0.03
CA ASP A 76 2.69 9.69 -1.18
C ASP A 76 2.69 8.50 -2.13
N TYR A 77 2.81 7.29 -1.59
CA TYR A 77 2.87 6.05 -2.38
C TYR A 77 2.17 4.92 -1.65
N ALA A 78 1.64 3.97 -2.41
CA ALA A 78 1.08 2.74 -1.86
C ALA A 78 1.75 1.53 -2.48
N PHE A 79 1.97 0.49 -1.66
CA PHE A 79 2.34 -0.84 -2.13
C PHE A 79 1.13 -1.74 -1.95
N VAL A 80 0.61 -2.25 -3.07
CA VAL A 80 -0.59 -3.10 -3.07
C VAL A 80 -0.17 -4.49 -3.52
N GLN A 81 -0.17 -5.45 -2.60
CA GLN A 81 0.30 -6.81 -2.86
C GLN A 81 -0.80 -7.86 -2.94
N PRO A 82 -1.88 -7.83 -2.12
CA PRO A 82 -2.91 -8.85 -2.23
C PRO A 82 -3.52 -8.86 -3.63
N GLU A 83 -3.61 -10.04 -4.22
CA GLU A 83 -4.04 -10.18 -5.61
C GLU A 83 -5.44 -9.63 -5.85
N ALA A 84 -6.35 -9.86 -4.92
CA ALA A 84 -7.71 -9.33 -5.01
C ALA A 84 -7.71 -7.80 -5.04
N GLU A 85 -6.86 -7.16 -4.25
CA GLU A 85 -6.74 -5.71 -4.25
C GLU A 85 -6.12 -5.20 -5.55
N ILE A 86 -5.13 -5.91 -6.09
CA ILE A 86 -4.51 -5.53 -7.37
C ILE A 86 -5.58 -5.48 -8.47
N VAL A 87 -6.46 -6.47 -8.50
CA VAL A 87 -7.57 -6.51 -9.47
C VAL A 87 -8.48 -5.28 -9.30
N GLU A 88 -8.85 -4.97 -8.07
CA GLU A 88 -9.75 -3.85 -7.79
C GLU A 88 -9.09 -2.49 -8.08
N TRP A 89 -7.83 -2.33 -7.78
CA TRP A 89 -7.10 -1.10 -8.10
C TRP A 89 -6.96 -0.94 -9.62
N GLY A 90 -6.75 -2.04 -10.35
CA GLY A 90 -6.75 -2.01 -11.80
C GLY A 90 -8.11 -1.56 -12.37
N ALA A 91 -9.20 -2.08 -11.82
CA ALA A 91 -10.56 -1.68 -12.22
C ALA A 91 -10.82 -0.19 -11.92
N TYR A 92 -10.32 0.29 -10.79
CA TYR A 92 -10.40 1.71 -10.44
C TYR A 92 -9.71 2.56 -11.51
N TYR A 93 -8.51 2.17 -11.91
CA TYR A 93 -7.76 2.88 -12.95
C TYR A 93 -8.53 2.91 -14.29
N GLU A 94 -9.12 1.79 -14.68
CA GLU A 94 -9.92 1.73 -15.92
C GLU A 94 -11.09 2.70 -15.88
N LYS A 95 -11.73 2.85 -14.72
CA LYS A 95 -12.88 3.72 -14.55
C LYS A 95 -12.48 5.20 -14.47
N HIS A 96 -11.44 5.53 -13.73
CA HIS A 96 -11.07 6.90 -13.40
C HIS A 96 -9.87 7.44 -14.18
N LYS A 97 -9.15 6.57 -14.90
CA LYS A 97 -7.93 6.88 -15.65
C LYS A 97 -6.81 7.43 -14.76
N LYS A 98 -6.88 7.10 -13.48
CA LYS A 98 -5.85 7.41 -12.49
C LYS A 98 -6.04 6.48 -11.28
N PHE A 99 -5.01 6.38 -10.44
CA PHE A 99 -5.10 5.69 -9.16
C PHE A 99 -5.39 6.71 -8.05
N PRO A 100 -5.86 6.25 -6.87
CA PRO A 100 -6.03 7.15 -5.72
C PRO A 100 -4.76 7.87 -5.30
N CYS A 101 -3.61 7.22 -5.50
CA CYS A 101 -2.27 7.77 -5.31
C CYS A 101 -1.29 6.96 -6.15
N PRO A 102 -0.05 7.42 -6.35
CA PRO A 102 0.95 6.58 -7.01
C PRO A 102 1.06 5.23 -6.31
N VAL A 103 1.08 4.15 -7.07
CA VAL A 103 0.98 2.79 -6.54
C VAL A 103 1.97 1.85 -7.19
N PHE A 104 2.53 0.94 -6.39
CA PHE A 104 3.35 -0.17 -6.84
C PHE A 104 2.55 -1.45 -6.61
N MET A 105 2.36 -2.23 -7.67
CA MET A 105 1.59 -3.46 -7.62
C MET A 105 2.41 -4.63 -8.10
N GLY A 106 1.97 -5.84 -7.77
CA GLY A 106 2.66 -7.06 -8.16
C GLY A 106 2.66 -7.29 -9.67
N ASN A 107 3.22 -8.41 -10.07
CA ASN A 107 3.58 -8.73 -11.46
C ASN A 107 2.47 -8.63 -12.49
N LYS A 108 1.22 -8.73 -12.07
CA LYS A 108 0.07 -8.69 -12.99
C LYS A 108 0.01 -7.40 -13.80
N PHE A 109 0.52 -6.31 -13.25
CA PHE A 109 0.55 -5.01 -13.90
C PHE A 109 1.99 -4.53 -14.12
N PHE A 110 2.86 -5.47 -14.45
CA PHE A 110 4.29 -5.21 -14.58
C PHE A 110 4.62 -4.07 -15.56
N SER A 111 3.91 -4.00 -16.69
CA SER A 111 4.14 -2.96 -17.69
C SER A 111 3.85 -1.56 -17.14
N GLU A 112 2.84 -1.42 -16.31
CA GLU A 112 2.53 -0.15 -15.66
C GLU A 112 3.51 0.16 -14.53
N SER A 113 3.95 -0.86 -13.82
CA SER A 113 4.95 -0.74 -12.76
C SER A 113 6.31 -0.31 -13.31
N LEU A 114 6.60 -0.58 -14.57
CA LEU A 114 7.85 -0.15 -15.20
C LEU A 114 8.03 1.36 -15.16
N ARG A 115 6.95 2.11 -15.25
CA ARG A 115 7.03 3.58 -15.17
C ARG A 115 7.47 4.03 -13.79
N ASN A 116 7.25 3.20 -12.77
CA ASN A 116 7.58 3.51 -11.38
C ASN A 116 8.87 2.85 -10.94
N LYS A 117 9.57 2.18 -11.85
CA LYS A 117 10.78 1.42 -11.50
C LYS A 117 11.87 2.28 -10.88
N SER A 118 12.07 3.48 -11.41
CA SER A 118 13.07 4.41 -10.86
C SER A 118 12.67 4.89 -9.46
N ILE A 119 11.39 5.13 -9.23
CA ILE A 119 10.88 5.54 -7.94
C ILE A 119 11.01 4.39 -6.94
N MET A 120 10.70 3.17 -7.38
CA MET A 120 10.83 1.98 -6.55
C MET A 120 12.29 1.75 -6.15
N ALA A 121 13.22 1.90 -7.09
CA ALA A 121 14.64 1.79 -6.80
C ALA A 121 15.09 2.84 -5.79
N GLU A 122 14.52 4.04 -5.85
CA GLU A 122 14.82 5.10 -4.90
C GLU A 122 14.28 4.76 -3.49
N LEU A 123 13.11 4.10 -3.41
CA LEU A 123 12.51 3.73 -2.14
C LEU A 123 13.15 2.50 -1.50
N LEU A 124 13.62 1.58 -2.29
CA LEU A 124 14.19 0.31 -1.84
C LEU A 124 15.69 0.30 -1.97
#